data_2cccb1cc535d8c3124005805ac2b1c22
#
_entry.id   2cccb1cc535d8c3124005805ac2b1c22
#
_cell.length_a   1.000
_cell.length_b   1.000
_cell.length_c   1.000
_cell.angle_alpha   90.00
_cell.angle_beta   90.00
_cell.angle_gamma   90.00
#
_symmetry.space_group_name_H-M   'P 1'
#
loop_
_entity.id
_entity.type
_entity.pdbx_description
1 polymer ?
#
loop_
_entity_poly.entity_id
_entity_poly.type
_entity_poly.pdbx_seq_one_letter_code
_entity_poly.pdbx_strand_id
1 'polypeptide(L)'
;NAKYLASLLAGDTVTGVVNSMKDNQVILSLPNGENLFARLAQGAQVQLGQSMTFQVQENKGNFVALKPLFGDAQQMVLVQKALEAAGLSANESNMAIVQELLARNMSIDAAMLNEMVKNNLKFPNASLDTMANLVKLNIPVTQENIEQYEAYTHYERNMAGQLDGLPSALSDTLTQLTGQDPVQAGTFLKNVTAALYDGLPQEMQAGLSETMSQDAVREGLAQKITETFNDTPQGGQAQALAEQITEGNATVKETLSQLADLIAGTKNTPDDTQAAGQTEKKLTQLLASKELGQLLKGQIEETLYLKPQMADSEESIKGFYKRVRSSLEAVSKETQKAAEGSTLSANLNEIKSNIDFMNDLNRNMTYFQMPVRFSEGTGNGELYVFTNKKTLHNNPENVSALLHLDMEHLGPVDVYVKLAGKNVTTNFCLEDSETLDFVYDHIDRLNARLEALGYTAHFEMKLTQPQENFDFEKDFLQNQTGGAPTSQYIFDIKA
;
A
#
# COMPACT_ATOMS: atom_id res chain seq x y z
N ASN A 1 12.49 -38.82 27.46
CA ASN A 1 11.82 -37.54 27.18
C ASN A 1 12.73 -36.52 26.46
N ALA A 2 13.92 -36.24 26.96
CA ALA A 2 14.84 -35.28 26.36
C ALA A 2 15.34 -35.68 24.97
N LYS A 3 15.50 -36.97 24.68
CA LYS A 3 15.94 -37.46 23.38
C LYS A 3 14.86 -37.32 22.28
N TYR A 4 13.61 -37.59 22.63
CA TYR A 4 12.49 -37.45 21.66
C TYR A 4 12.21 -35.97 21.36
N LEU A 5 12.19 -35.14 22.41
CA LEU A 5 12.09 -33.68 22.26
C LEU A 5 13.19 -33.12 21.33
N ALA A 6 14.43 -33.57 21.50
CA ALA A 6 15.57 -33.11 20.73
C ALA A 6 15.53 -33.56 19.26
N SER A 7 14.75 -34.62 18.92
CA SER A 7 14.64 -35.13 17.56
C SER A 7 13.52 -34.47 16.71
N LEU A 8 12.61 -33.74 17.35
CA LEU A 8 11.50 -33.06 16.63
C LEU A 8 12.00 -31.81 15.92
N LEU A 9 11.74 -31.73 14.64
CA LEU A 9 12.04 -30.57 13.80
C LEU A 9 10.76 -29.79 13.51
N ALA A 10 10.91 -28.50 13.22
CA ALA A 10 9.80 -27.69 12.74
C ALA A 10 9.24 -28.32 11.43
N GLY A 11 7.92 -28.50 11.38
CA GLY A 11 7.23 -29.20 10.30
C GLY A 11 6.86 -30.66 10.62
N ASP A 12 7.51 -31.31 11.61
CA ASP A 12 7.17 -32.67 12.01
C ASP A 12 5.77 -32.74 12.63
N THR A 13 5.17 -33.92 12.59
CA THR A 13 3.87 -34.20 13.19
C THR A 13 4.01 -35.07 14.44
N VAL A 14 3.23 -34.73 15.46
CA VAL A 14 3.14 -35.48 16.71
C VAL A 14 1.69 -35.80 17.03
N THR A 15 1.35 -37.06 17.16
CA THR A 15 0.02 -37.52 17.61
C THR A 15 0.06 -37.93 19.09
N GLY A 16 -0.91 -37.46 19.84
CA GLY A 16 -1.02 -37.78 21.27
C GLY A 16 -2.37 -37.47 21.87
N VAL A 17 -2.68 -38.03 23.02
CA VAL A 17 -3.90 -37.74 23.78
C VAL A 17 -3.64 -36.53 24.70
N VAL A 18 -4.54 -35.53 24.64
CA VAL A 18 -4.46 -34.32 25.46
C VAL A 18 -4.85 -34.65 26.90
N ASN A 19 -3.89 -34.79 27.80
CA ASN A 19 -4.15 -35.16 29.19
C ASN A 19 -4.44 -33.98 30.11
N SER A 20 -3.78 -32.87 29.88
CA SER A 20 -4.07 -31.62 30.60
C SER A 20 -3.76 -30.40 29.75
N MET A 21 -4.48 -29.32 30.06
CA MET A 21 -4.26 -28.00 29.47
C MET A 21 -4.38 -26.94 30.55
N LYS A 22 -3.40 -26.07 30.63
CA LYS A 22 -3.43 -24.88 31.48
C LYS A 22 -2.82 -23.71 30.71
N ASP A 23 -3.62 -22.67 30.53
CA ASP A 23 -3.26 -21.57 29.65
C ASP A 23 -2.94 -22.11 28.23
N ASN A 24 -1.81 -21.76 27.64
CA ASN A 24 -1.32 -22.32 26.39
C ASN A 24 -0.40 -23.53 26.52
N GLN A 25 -0.26 -24.11 27.72
CA GLN A 25 0.56 -25.30 27.94
C GLN A 25 -0.30 -26.56 27.91
N VAL A 26 0.18 -27.56 27.20
CA VAL A 26 -0.51 -28.85 27.03
C VAL A 26 0.43 -30.00 27.39
N ILE A 27 -0.13 -31.05 27.99
CA ILE A 27 0.56 -32.31 28.19
C ILE A 27 -0.12 -33.36 27.29
N LEU A 28 0.66 -33.90 26.37
CA LEU A 28 0.21 -34.95 25.46
C LEU A 28 0.78 -36.29 25.89
N SER A 29 -0.06 -37.33 26.05
CA SER A 29 0.39 -38.70 26.10
C SER A 29 0.61 -39.24 24.69
N LEU A 30 1.84 -39.63 24.42
CA LEU A 30 2.24 -40.20 23.16
C LEU A 30 1.89 -41.71 23.09
N PRO A 31 1.78 -42.30 21.88
CA PRO A 31 1.49 -43.73 21.71
C PRO A 31 2.54 -44.67 22.36
N ASN A 32 3.76 -44.17 22.56
CA ASN A 32 4.83 -44.89 23.24
C ASN A 32 4.74 -44.83 24.78
N GLY A 33 3.68 -44.22 25.33
CA GLY A 33 3.46 -44.07 26.79
C GLY A 33 4.22 -42.91 27.46
N GLU A 34 4.97 -42.12 26.67
CA GLU A 34 5.65 -40.92 27.18
C GLU A 34 4.74 -39.70 27.18
N ASN A 35 5.01 -38.74 28.07
CA ASN A 35 4.33 -37.47 28.12
C ASN A 35 5.20 -36.38 27.47
N LEU A 36 4.62 -35.65 26.49
CA LEU A 36 5.21 -34.49 25.84
C LEU A 36 4.65 -33.22 26.44
N PHE A 37 5.52 -32.37 26.99
CA PHE A 37 5.17 -31.02 27.45
C PHE A 37 5.37 -30.05 26.31
N ALA A 38 4.28 -29.37 25.87
CA ALA A 38 4.31 -28.49 24.74
C ALA A 38 3.51 -27.19 24.99
N ARG A 39 3.75 -26.20 24.16
CA ARG A 39 2.90 -25.00 24.07
C ARG A 39 2.07 -25.08 22.80
N LEU A 40 0.80 -24.74 22.93
CA LEU A 40 -0.08 -24.57 21.78
C LEU A 40 0.12 -23.20 21.15
N ALA A 41 -0.06 -23.14 19.83
CA ALA A 41 -0.18 -21.88 19.12
C ALA A 41 -1.35 -21.06 19.72
N GLN A 42 -1.22 -19.74 19.70
CA GLN A 42 -2.21 -18.84 20.29
C GLN A 42 -3.58 -19.04 19.61
N GLY A 43 -4.65 -19.17 20.38
CA GLY A 43 -5.99 -19.43 19.87
C GLY A 43 -6.31 -20.89 19.52
N ALA A 44 -5.37 -21.83 19.70
CA ALA A 44 -5.61 -23.25 19.43
C ALA A 44 -6.62 -23.83 20.44
N GLN A 45 -7.71 -24.44 19.95
CA GLN A 45 -8.68 -25.16 20.76
C GLN A 45 -8.36 -26.63 20.76
N VAL A 46 -8.24 -27.22 21.95
CA VAL A 46 -8.04 -28.66 22.18
C VAL A 46 -9.00 -29.15 23.25
N GLN A 47 -9.43 -30.42 23.15
CA GLN A 47 -10.30 -31.03 24.15
C GLN A 47 -9.52 -32.07 24.95
N LEU A 48 -9.72 -32.06 26.30
CA LEU A 48 -9.10 -33.02 27.19
C LEU A 48 -9.60 -34.44 26.88
N GLY A 49 -8.68 -35.40 26.91
CA GLY A 49 -9.00 -36.81 26.65
C GLY A 49 -9.07 -37.21 25.19
N GLN A 50 -8.94 -36.27 24.26
CA GLN A 50 -8.94 -36.58 22.82
C GLN A 50 -7.53 -36.85 22.28
N SER A 51 -7.46 -37.79 21.34
CA SER A 51 -6.26 -38.03 20.54
C SER A 51 -6.23 -37.04 19.40
N MET A 52 -5.19 -36.22 19.34
CA MET A 52 -5.02 -35.16 18.34
C MET A 52 -3.66 -35.27 17.69
N THR A 53 -3.57 -34.83 16.44
CA THR A 53 -2.31 -34.68 15.71
C THR A 53 -1.95 -33.20 15.66
N PHE A 54 -0.69 -32.90 15.95
CA PHE A 54 -0.13 -31.56 16.01
C PHE A 54 1.06 -31.45 15.07
N GLN A 55 1.24 -30.30 14.47
CA GLN A 55 2.46 -29.93 13.78
C GLN A 55 3.40 -29.17 14.72
N VAL A 56 4.68 -29.54 14.70
CA VAL A 56 5.73 -28.81 15.39
C VAL A 56 6.00 -27.50 14.65
N GLN A 57 5.73 -26.37 15.30
CA GLN A 57 6.03 -25.05 14.77
C GLN A 57 7.47 -24.63 15.13
N GLU A 58 7.88 -24.89 16.34
CA GLU A 58 9.19 -24.52 16.85
C GLU A 58 9.62 -25.50 17.95
N ASN A 59 10.92 -25.83 17.97
CA ASN A 59 11.54 -26.58 19.04
C ASN A 59 12.74 -25.82 19.59
N LYS A 60 12.62 -25.30 20.82
CA LYS A 60 13.70 -24.59 21.54
C LYS A 60 14.45 -25.47 22.51
N GLY A 61 14.28 -26.77 22.46
CA GLY A 61 14.95 -27.73 23.33
C GLY A 61 14.35 -27.86 24.76
N ASN A 62 13.82 -26.80 25.32
CA ASN A 62 13.13 -26.77 26.61
C ASN A 62 11.59 -26.79 26.48
N PHE A 63 11.05 -26.46 25.32
CA PHE A 63 9.66 -26.63 24.99
C PHE A 63 9.48 -26.78 23.46
N VAL A 64 8.38 -27.41 23.08
CA VAL A 64 7.96 -27.54 21.67
C VAL A 64 6.67 -26.74 21.48
N ALA A 65 6.64 -25.87 20.49
CA ALA A 65 5.43 -25.17 20.09
C ALA A 65 4.66 -26.05 19.08
N LEU A 66 3.40 -26.33 19.37
CA LEU A 66 2.54 -27.20 18.60
C LEU A 66 1.31 -26.46 18.06
N LYS A 67 1.00 -26.69 16.79
CA LYS A 67 -0.26 -26.28 16.16
C LYS A 67 -1.12 -27.53 15.95
N PRO A 68 -2.38 -27.60 16.44
CA PRO A 68 -3.26 -28.74 16.13
C PRO A 68 -3.45 -28.82 14.61
N LEU A 69 -3.27 -30.01 14.05
CA LEU A 69 -3.53 -30.27 12.66
C LEU A 69 -4.96 -30.73 12.46
N PHE A 70 -5.39 -31.68 13.28
CA PHE A 70 -6.78 -32.20 13.29
C PHE A 70 -7.19 -32.52 14.71
N GLY A 71 -8.37 -32.08 15.10
CA GLY A 71 -8.89 -32.22 16.44
C GLY A 71 -9.56 -33.55 16.76
N ASP A 72 -9.78 -34.42 15.76
CA ASP A 72 -10.65 -35.57 15.99
C ASP A 72 -10.57 -36.59 14.85
N ALA A 73 -10.74 -37.87 15.16
CA ALA A 73 -10.98 -38.89 14.15
C ALA A 73 -12.20 -38.58 13.27
N GLN A 74 -13.20 -37.88 13.82
CA GLN A 74 -14.37 -37.38 13.09
C GLN A 74 -13.99 -36.30 12.07
N GLN A 75 -13.09 -35.40 12.41
CA GLN A 75 -12.62 -34.36 11.51
C GLN A 75 -11.79 -34.94 10.37
N MET A 76 -10.94 -35.94 10.62
CA MET A 76 -10.23 -36.67 9.56
C MET A 76 -11.19 -37.40 8.61
N VAL A 77 -12.23 -38.04 9.12
CA VAL A 77 -13.27 -38.67 8.29
C VAL A 77 -14.00 -37.61 7.45
N LEU A 78 -14.28 -36.44 8.03
CA LEU A 78 -14.90 -35.34 7.30
C LEU A 78 -13.99 -34.83 6.17
N VAL A 79 -12.72 -34.64 6.45
CA VAL A 79 -11.71 -34.22 5.47
C VAL A 79 -11.58 -35.23 4.34
N GLN A 80 -11.48 -36.52 4.65
CA GLN A 80 -11.42 -37.57 3.63
C GLN A 80 -12.66 -37.60 2.76
N LYS A 81 -13.86 -37.51 3.35
CA LYS A 81 -15.13 -37.46 2.59
C LYS A 81 -15.22 -36.23 1.73
N ALA A 82 -14.75 -35.05 2.19
CA ALA A 82 -14.75 -33.84 1.40
C ALA A 82 -13.82 -33.97 0.18
N LEU A 83 -12.60 -34.49 0.37
CA LEU A 83 -11.66 -34.78 -0.72
C LEU A 83 -12.21 -35.83 -1.70
N GLU A 84 -12.78 -36.91 -1.19
CA GLU A 84 -13.41 -37.95 -2.02
C GLU A 84 -14.58 -37.38 -2.83
N ALA A 85 -15.47 -36.59 -2.22
CA ALA A 85 -16.57 -35.91 -2.89
C ALA A 85 -16.10 -34.93 -3.98
N ALA A 86 -14.92 -34.32 -3.80
CA ALA A 86 -14.28 -33.48 -4.80
C ALA A 86 -13.49 -34.26 -5.87
N GLY A 87 -13.38 -35.59 -5.74
CA GLY A 87 -12.58 -36.41 -6.63
C GLY A 87 -11.07 -36.26 -6.43
N LEU A 88 -10.67 -35.80 -5.26
CA LEU A 88 -9.27 -35.49 -4.91
C LEU A 88 -8.70 -36.61 -4.02
N SER A 89 -7.43 -36.97 -4.26
CA SER A 89 -6.71 -37.88 -3.38
C SER A 89 -6.36 -37.24 -2.04
N ALA A 90 -6.38 -38.02 -0.96
CA ALA A 90 -5.97 -37.55 0.38
C ALA A 90 -4.43 -37.58 0.50
N ASN A 91 -3.75 -36.72 -0.26
CA ASN A 91 -2.32 -36.49 -0.16
C ASN A 91 -2.03 -35.27 0.74
N GLU A 92 -0.76 -35.08 1.08
CA GLU A 92 -0.31 -34.01 1.97
C GLU A 92 -0.73 -32.61 1.49
N SER A 93 -0.57 -32.33 0.21
CA SER A 93 -0.93 -31.05 -0.39
C SER A 93 -2.44 -30.76 -0.30
N ASN A 94 -3.28 -31.73 -0.66
CA ASN A 94 -4.74 -31.57 -0.61
C ASN A 94 -5.25 -31.47 0.84
N MET A 95 -4.62 -32.20 1.76
CA MET A 95 -4.92 -32.10 3.18
C MET A 95 -4.53 -30.71 3.74
N ALA A 96 -3.39 -30.17 3.33
CA ALA A 96 -2.97 -28.82 3.72
C ALA A 96 -3.96 -27.74 3.23
N ILE A 97 -4.48 -27.89 2.00
CA ILE A 97 -5.53 -27.01 1.46
C ILE A 97 -6.79 -27.06 2.34
N VAL A 98 -7.25 -28.27 2.71
CA VAL A 98 -8.43 -28.38 3.59
C VAL A 98 -8.19 -27.74 4.94
N GLN A 99 -7.00 -27.90 5.52
CA GLN A 99 -6.64 -27.27 6.80
C GLN A 99 -6.69 -25.76 6.70
N GLU A 100 -6.13 -25.21 5.63
CA GLU A 100 -6.09 -23.79 5.38
C GLU A 100 -7.49 -23.18 5.25
N LEU A 101 -8.38 -23.85 4.53
CA LEU A 101 -9.79 -23.44 4.39
C LEU A 101 -10.54 -23.51 5.74
N LEU A 102 -10.35 -24.59 6.50
CA LEU A 102 -10.97 -24.75 7.83
C LEU A 102 -10.47 -23.70 8.83
N ALA A 103 -9.17 -23.38 8.82
CA ALA A 103 -8.60 -22.36 9.70
C ALA A 103 -9.23 -20.97 9.46
N ARG A 104 -9.77 -20.73 8.26
CA ARG A 104 -10.44 -19.47 7.88
C ARG A 104 -11.96 -19.54 7.89
N ASN A 105 -12.54 -20.63 8.42
CA ASN A 105 -13.98 -20.89 8.37
C ASN A 105 -14.57 -20.81 6.95
N MET A 106 -13.81 -21.28 5.96
CA MET A 106 -14.25 -21.37 4.57
C MET A 106 -14.88 -22.71 4.27
N SER A 107 -15.69 -22.78 3.19
CA SER A 107 -16.28 -24.02 2.73
C SER A 107 -15.20 -25.01 2.25
N ILE A 108 -15.43 -26.31 2.50
CA ILE A 108 -14.64 -27.41 2.00
C ILE A 108 -15.44 -28.27 1.00
N ASP A 109 -16.40 -27.67 0.30
CA ASP A 109 -17.13 -28.34 -0.75
C ASP A 109 -16.24 -28.63 -1.99
N ALA A 110 -16.75 -29.45 -2.89
CA ALA A 110 -16.01 -29.91 -4.07
C ALA A 110 -15.59 -28.74 -4.99
N ALA A 111 -16.41 -27.68 -5.09
CA ALA A 111 -16.08 -26.54 -5.94
C ALA A 111 -14.90 -25.74 -5.37
N MET A 112 -14.95 -25.40 -4.08
CA MET A 112 -13.89 -24.68 -3.39
C MET A 112 -12.58 -25.46 -3.35
N LEU A 113 -12.64 -26.78 -3.06
CA LEU A 113 -11.44 -27.62 -3.03
C LEU A 113 -10.78 -27.72 -4.42
N ASN A 114 -11.57 -27.92 -5.48
CA ASN A 114 -11.04 -27.98 -6.85
C ASN A 114 -10.48 -26.62 -7.29
N GLU A 115 -11.09 -25.50 -6.89
CA GLU A 115 -10.57 -24.16 -7.16
C GLU A 115 -9.21 -23.96 -6.49
N MET A 116 -9.09 -24.29 -5.19
CA MET A 116 -7.84 -24.15 -4.45
C MET A 116 -6.74 -25.05 -4.99
N VAL A 117 -7.04 -26.31 -5.33
CA VAL A 117 -6.07 -27.22 -5.96
C VAL A 117 -5.59 -26.66 -7.30
N LYS A 118 -6.51 -26.16 -8.13
CA LYS A 118 -6.16 -25.54 -9.42
C LYS A 118 -5.25 -24.31 -9.22
N ASN A 119 -5.56 -23.46 -8.25
CA ASN A 119 -4.75 -22.28 -7.94
C ASN A 119 -3.36 -22.70 -7.44
N ASN A 120 -3.27 -23.68 -6.53
CA ASN A 120 -2.00 -24.18 -6.02
C ASN A 120 -1.10 -24.81 -7.10
N LEU A 121 -1.70 -25.50 -8.07
CA LEU A 121 -0.98 -26.04 -9.24
C LEU A 121 -0.50 -24.93 -10.19
N LYS A 122 -1.29 -23.88 -10.34
CA LYS A 122 -0.97 -22.76 -11.23
C LYS A 122 0.09 -21.81 -10.63
N PHE A 123 0.08 -21.64 -9.31
CA PHE A 123 0.96 -20.73 -8.58
C PHE A 123 1.72 -21.47 -7.46
N PRO A 124 2.64 -22.40 -7.81
CA PRO A 124 3.30 -23.28 -6.82
C PRO A 124 4.20 -22.55 -5.83
N ASN A 125 4.61 -21.33 -6.12
CA ASN A 125 5.45 -20.49 -5.26
C ASN A 125 4.65 -19.60 -4.30
N ALA A 126 3.34 -19.45 -4.53
CA ALA A 126 2.48 -18.68 -3.65
C ALA A 126 2.09 -19.49 -2.40
N SER A 127 1.96 -18.85 -1.26
CA SER A 127 1.51 -19.52 -0.05
C SER A 127 0.03 -19.93 -0.15
N LEU A 128 -0.35 -21.04 0.47
CA LEU A 128 -1.76 -21.44 0.58
C LEU A 128 -2.56 -20.38 1.36
N ASP A 129 -1.92 -19.74 2.31
CA ASP A 129 -2.43 -18.63 3.11
C ASP A 129 -2.87 -17.46 2.22
N THR A 130 -1.95 -16.94 1.38
CA THR A 130 -2.24 -15.87 0.42
C THR A 130 -3.41 -16.24 -0.50
N MET A 131 -3.38 -17.44 -1.09
CA MET A 131 -4.43 -17.88 -2.00
C MET A 131 -5.79 -18.01 -1.31
N ALA A 132 -5.83 -18.58 -0.09
CA ALA A 132 -7.06 -18.71 0.67
C ALA A 132 -7.64 -17.35 1.09
N ASN A 133 -6.80 -16.40 1.46
CA ASN A 133 -7.23 -15.04 1.78
C ASN A 133 -7.78 -14.30 0.55
N LEU A 134 -7.14 -14.40 -0.61
CA LEU A 134 -7.66 -13.83 -1.86
C LEU A 134 -9.04 -14.40 -2.21
N VAL A 135 -9.19 -15.74 -2.14
CA VAL A 135 -10.49 -16.39 -2.39
C VAL A 135 -11.54 -15.93 -1.38
N LYS A 136 -11.20 -15.86 -0.09
CA LYS A 136 -12.09 -15.37 0.97
C LYS A 136 -12.54 -13.93 0.73
N LEU A 137 -11.67 -13.10 0.22
CA LEU A 137 -11.93 -11.71 -0.15
C LEU A 137 -12.67 -11.59 -1.50
N ASN A 138 -12.91 -12.70 -2.17
CA ASN A 138 -13.49 -12.75 -3.53
C ASN A 138 -12.66 -11.94 -4.55
N ILE A 139 -11.33 -11.99 -4.38
CA ILE A 139 -10.34 -11.42 -5.30
C ILE A 139 -9.79 -12.56 -6.15
N PRO A 140 -9.75 -12.42 -7.49
CA PRO A 140 -9.22 -13.45 -8.36
C PRO A 140 -7.77 -13.83 -8.01
N VAL A 141 -7.47 -15.12 -7.92
CA VAL A 141 -6.09 -15.60 -7.71
C VAL A 141 -5.33 -15.49 -9.02
N THR A 142 -4.56 -14.43 -9.17
CA THR A 142 -3.66 -14.13 -10.27
C THR A 142 -2.27 -13.83 -9.73
N GLN A 143 -1.23 -13.94 -10.56
CA GLN A 143 0.13 -13.60 -10.15
C GLN A 143 0.20 -12.18 -9.58
N GLU A 144 -0.45 -11.25 -10.25
CA GLU A 144 -0.51 -9.84 -9.87
C GLU A 144 -1.19 -9.64 -8.51
N ASN A 145 -2.36 -10.26 -8.27
CA ASN A 145 -3.07 -10.13 -7.00
C ASN A 145 -2.32 -10.83 -5.83
N ILE A 146 -1.60 -11.92 -6.11
CA ILE A 146 -0.73 -12.58 -5.14
C ILE A 146 0.38 -11.61 -4.71
N GLU A 147 1.10 -11.02 -5.67
CA GLU A 147 2.18 -10.06 -5.41
C GLU A 147 1.67 -8.80 -4.68
N GLN A 148 0.49 -8.30 -5.05
CA GLN A 148 -0.13 -7.18 -4.35
C GLN A 148 -0.50 -7.54 -2.92
N TYR A 149 -1.15 -8.69 -2.70
CA TYR A 149 -1.53 -9.13 -1.35
C TYR A 149 -0.31 -9.30 -0.44
N GLU A 150 0.75 -9.97 -0.93
CA GLU A 150 2.00 -10.16 -0.18
C GLU A 150 2.68 -8.82 0.12
N ALA A 151 2.69 -7.89 -0.83
CA ALA A 151 3.24 -6.56 -0.62
C ALA A 151 2.46 -5.74 0.43
N TYR A 152 1.13 -5.90 0.49
CA TYR A 152 0.29 -5.27 1.52
C TYR A 152 0.55 -5.86 2.91
N THR A 153 0.71 -7.18 3.01
CA THR A 153 1.01 -7.83 4.29
C THR A 153 2.40 -7.51 4.83
N HIS A 154 3.34 -7.15 3.95
CA HIS A 154 4.71 -6.77 4.32
C HIS A 154 4.95 -5.26 4.37
N TYR A 155 3.94 -4.44 4.14
CA TYR A 155 4.06 -2.96 4.08
C TYR A 155 5.08 -2.46 3.04
N GLU A 156 5.34 -3.24 2.00
CA GLU A 156 6.37 -2.93 1.01
C GLU A 156 5.88 -1.94 -0.06
N ARG A 157 4.56 -1.76 -0.21
CA ARG A 157 3.98 -0.91 -1.26
C ARG A 157 2.92 0.02 -0.71
N ASN A 158 3.23 1.30 -0.79
CA ASN A 158 2.25 2.36 -0.59
C ASN A 158 2.18 3.26 -1.82
N MET A 159 1.04 3.89 -2.02
CA MET A 159 0.78 4.71 -3.21
C MET A 159 1.72 5.93 -3.28
N ALA A 160 2.05 6.55 -2.17
CA ALA A 160 2.95 7.71 -2.13
C ALA A 160 4.35 7.32 -2.63
N GLY A 161 4.94 6.23 -2.09
CA GLY A 161 6.25 5.74 -2.51
C GLY A 161 6.30 5.34 -4.00
N GLN A 162 5.20 4.80 -4.53
CA GLN A 162 5.10 4.49 -5.96
C GLN A 162 5.05 5.76 -6.82
N LEU A 163 4.34 6.79 -6.37
CA LEU A 163 4.27 8.09 -7.06
C LEU A 163 5.61 8.82 -7.04
N ASP A 164 6.40 8.68 -5.98
CA ASP A 164 7.74 9.29 -5.84
C ASP A 164 8.74 8.77 -6.88
N GLY A 165 8.52 7.60 -7.44
CA GLY A 165 9.32 7.04 -8.54
C GLY A 165 9.02 7.64 -9.92
N LEU A 166 7.86 8.28 -10.10
CA LEU A 166 7.42 8.78 -11.42
C LEU A 166 8.28 9.91 -11.98
N PRO A 167 8.73 10.93 -11.20
CA PRO A 167 9.54 12.01 -11.74
C PRO A 167 10.85 11.53 -12.38
N SER A 168 11.55 10.60 -11.72
CA SER A 168 12.77 10.00 -12.24
C SER A 168 12.50 9.19 -13.50
N ALA A 169 11.49 8.31 -13.48
CA ALA A 169 11.13 7.49 -14.63
C ALA A 169 10.68 8.34 -15.84
N LEU A 170 10.03 9.48 -15.58
CA LEU A 170 9.62 10.42 -16.61
C LEU A 170 10.84 11.14 -17.22
N SER A 171 11.79 11.58 -16.38
CA SER A 171 13.06 12.18 -16.81
C SER A 171 13.89 11.22 -17.68
N ASP A 172 14.01 9.96 -17.27
CA ASP A 172 14.73 8.92 -18.02
C ASP A 172 14.08 8.66 -19.38
N THR A 173 12.75 8.57 -19.39
CA THR A 173 11.96 8.39 -20.63
C THR A 173 12.13 9.57 -21.59
N LEU A 174 12.08 10.80 -21.08
CA LEU A 174 12.30 12.00 -21.88
C LEU A 174 13.72 12.04 -22.45
N THR A 175 14.71 11.67 -21.65
CA THR A 175 16.12 11.58 -22.09
C THR A 175 16.29 10.57 -23.22
N GLN A 176 15.69 9.39 -23.09
CA GLN A 176 15.71 8.36 -24.13
C GLN A 176 15.02 8.83 -25.42
N LEU A 177 13.84 9.41 -25.30
CA LEU A 177 13.08 9.91 -26.47
C LEU A 177 13.82 11.04 -27.18
N THR A 178 14.43 11.94 -26.43
CA THR A 178 15.20 13.07 -26.99
C THR A 178 16.38 12.60 -27.82
N GLY A 179 17.09 11.55 -27.39
CA GLY A 179 18.16 10.94 -28.17
C GLY A 179 17.69 10.21 -29.45
N GLN A 180 16.39 9.92 -29.57
CA GLN A 180 15.79 9.30 -30.75
C GLN A 180 15.11 10.33 -31.67
N ASP A 181 14.21 11.12 -31.14
CA ASP A 181 13.50 12.20 -31.86
C ASP A 181 13.03 13.28 -30.86
N PRO A 182 13.65 14.46 -30.81
CA PRO A 182 13.25 15.56 -29.94
C PRO A 182 11.79 16.02 -30.14
N VAL A 183 11.23 15.89 -31.35
CA VAL A 183 9.82 16.23 -31.60
C VAL A 183 8.90 15.27 -30.84
N GLN A 184 9.23 13.99 -30.87
CA GLN A 184 8.49 12.98 -30.12
C GLN A 184 8.61 13.22 -28.61
N ALA A 185 9.81 13.55 -28.12
CA ALA A 185 10.04 13.85 -26.71
C ALA A 185 9.24 15.07 -26.23
N GLY A 186 9.27 16.17 -26.98
CA GLY A 186 8.48 17.36 -26.67
C GLY A 186 6.97 17.10 -26.71
N THR A 187 6.49 16.39 -27.75
CA THR A 187 5.08 16.00 -27.86
C THR A 187 4.65 15.12 -26.69
N PHE A 188 5.49 14.15 -26.32
CA PHE A 188 5.25 13.28 -25.17
C PHE A 188 5.14 14.08 -23.87
N LEU A 189 6.11 14.95 -23.55
CA LEU A 189 6.08 15.79 -22.35
C LEU A 189 4.81 16.66 -22.31
N LYS A 190 4.45 17.27 -23.43
CA LYS A 190 3.24 18.10 -23.55
C LYS A 190 1.97 17.30 -23.26
N ASN A 191 1.85 16.12 -23.85
CA ASN A 191 0.67 15.27 -23.68
C ASN A 191 0.58 14.71 -22.25
N VAL A 192 1.70 14.28 -21.66
CA VAL A 192 1.75 13.82 -20.26
C VAL A 192 1.38 14.96 -19.32
N THR A 193 1.93 16.15 -19.52
CA THR A 193 1.57 17.34 -18.72
C THR A 193 0.09 17.64 -18.82
N ALA A 194 -0.47 17.66 -20.02
CA ALA A 194 -1.90 17.89 -20.22
C ALA A 194 -2.74 16.82 -19.50
N ALA A 195 -2.39 15.54 -19.64
CA ALA A 195 -3.10 14.42 -19.02
C ALA A 195 -3.08 14.46 -17.48
N LEU A 196 -1.97 14.87 -16.87
CA LEU A 196 -1.86 15.01 -15.41
C LEU A 196 -2.73 16.16 -14.88
N TYR A 197 -2.81 17.28 -15.60
CA TYR A 197 -3.62 18.42 -15.17
C TYR A 197 -5.10 18.33 -15.62
N ASP A 198 -5.47 17.33 -16.42
CA ASP A 198 -6.86 17.14 -16.83
C ASP A 198 -7.76 16.81 -15.64
N GLY A 199 -8.93 17.43 -15.59
CA GLY A 199 -9.87 17.26 -14.49
C GLY A 199 -9.50 17.92 -13.17
N LEU A 200 -8.36 18.62 -13.06
CA LEU A 200 -8.06 19.47 -11.91
C LEU A 200 -8.93 20.72 -11.90
N PRO A 201 -9.52 21.10 -10.74
CA PRO A 201 -10.19 22.38 -10.60
C PRO A 201 -9.29 23.55 -11.02
N GLN A 202 -9.86 24.54 -11.70
CA GLN A 202 -9.09 25.66 -12.24
C GLN A 202 -8.32 26.44 -11.16
N GLU A 203 -8.89 26.53 -9.96
CA GLU A 203 -8.26 27.15 -8.78
C GLU A 203 -6.96 26.44 -8.38
N MET A 204 -6.88 25.11 -8.58
CA MET A 204 -5.67 24.33 -8.29
C MET A 204 -4.61 24.43 -9.40
N GLN A 205 -5.01 24.78 -10.62
CA GLN A 205 -4.09 24.96 -11.74
C GLN A 205 -3.43 26.34 -11.76
N ALA A 206 -4.01 27.32 -11.08
CA ALA A 206 -3.58 28.71 -11.10
C ALA A 206 -2.55 29.06 -9.99
N GLY A 207 -2.36 28.18 -8.99
CA GLY A 207 -1.39 28.42 -7.92
C GLY A 207 0.04 28.14 -8.38
N LEU A 208 0.99 28.96 -7.95
CA LEU A 208 2.40 28.60 -8.01
C LEU A 208 2.63 27.41 -7.07
N SER A 209 3.30 26.36 -7.54
CA SER A 209 3.68 25.26 -6.68
C SER A 209 4.73 25.72 -5.68
N GLU A 210 4.83 25.04 -4.53
CA GLU A 210 5.93 25.23 -3.59
C GLU A 210 7.29 25.08 -4.25
N THR A 211 7.42 24.17 -5.21
CA THR A 211 8.63 23.97 -6.00
C THR A 211 9.02 25.24 -6.75
N MET A 212 8.04 25.93 -7.36
CA MET A 212 8.26 27.18 -8.07
C MET A 212 8.34 28.40 -7.14
N SER A 213 8.09 28.26 -5.85
CA SER A 213 8.29 29.30 -4.86
C SER A 213 9.72 29.36 -4.30
N GLN A 214 10.54 28.30 -4.54
CA GLN A 214 11.94 28.26 -4.11
C GLN A 214 12.85 28.99 -5.12
N ASP A 215 13.42 30.11 -4.73
CA ASP A 215 14.28 30.94 -5.59
C ASP A 215 15.42 30.15 -6.24
N ALA A 216 16.12 29.32 -5.46
CA ALA A 216 17.24 28.55 -5.95
C ALA A 216 16.85 27.54 -7.07
N VAL A 217 15.64 26.98 -7.00
CA VAL A 217 15.13 26.07 -8.04
C VAL A 217 14.78 26.86 -9.30
N ARG A 218 14.11 28.01 -9.15
CA ARG A 218 13.75 28.87 -10.27
C ARG A 218 14.98 29.39 -11.02
N GLU A 219 15.94 29.97 -10.29
CA GLU A 219 17.17 30.48 -10.86
C GLU A 219 17.99 29.39 -11.55
N GLY A 220 18.16 28.23 -10.90
CA GLY A 220 18.89 27.11 -11.48
C GLY A 220 18.23 26.54 -12.73
N LEU A 221 16.91 26.41 -12.75
CA LEU A 221 16.17 25.95 -13.92
C LEU A 221 16.22 26.96 -15.07
N ALA A 222 16.01 28.24 -14.80
CA ALA A 222 16.09 29.31 -15.77
C ALA A 222 17.47 29.39 -16.43
N GLN A 223 18.54 29.28 -15.64
CA GLN A 223 19.90 29.23 -16.15
C GLN A 223 20.11 28.03 -17.08
N LYS A 224 19.74 26.82 -16.66
CA LYS A 224 19.90 25.60 -17.47
C LYS A 224 19.13 25.65 -18.78
N ILE A 225 17.90 26.17 -18.75
CA ILE A 225 17.11 26.38 -19.98
C ILE A 225 17.83 27.34 -20.92
N THR A 226 18.30 28.48 -20.42
CA THR A 226 19.04 29.46 -21.24
C THR A 226 20.32 28.85 -21.81
N GLU A 227 21.15 28.17 -21.00
CA GLU A 227 22.38 27.52 -21.44
C GLU A 227 22.14 26.44 -22.50
N THR A 228 21.01 25.73 -22.40
CA THR A 228 20.67 24.64 -23.32
C THR A 228 20.29 25.16 -24.70
N PHE A 229 19.47 26.22 -24.75
CA PHE A 229 18.85 26.69 -26.01
C PHE A 229 19.45 27.96 -26.58
N ASN A 230 20.42 28.61 -25.91
CA ASN A 230 20.99 29.91 -26.32
C ASN A 230 21.48 29.92 -27.77
N ASP A 231 22.16 28.83 -28.20
CA ASP A 231 22.74 28.70 -29.53
C ASP A 231 21.77 28.05 -30.55
N THR A 232 20.49 27.99 -30.24
CA THR A 232 19.45 27.39 -31.08
C THR A 232 18.46 28.42 -31.58
N PRO A 233 17.69 28.13 -32.64
CA PRO A 233 16.60 29.01 -33.10
C PRO A 233 15.57 29.35 -32.00
N GLN A 234 15.50 28.55 -30.95
CA GLN A 234 14.59 28.71 -29.80
C GLN A 234 15.16 29.60 -28.69
N GLY A 235 16.38 30.13 -28.84
CA GLY A 235 17.06 30.93 -27.81
C GLY A 235 16.25 32.09 -27.25
N GLY A 236 15.55 32.81 -28.11
CA GLY A 236 14.67 33.92 -27.68
C GLY A 236 13.47 33.45 -26.84
N GLN A 237 12.88 32.30 -27.20
CA GLN A 237 11.77 31.71 -26.45
C GLN A 237 12.26 31.15 -25.11
N ALA A 238 13.43 30.53 -25.10
CA ALA A 238 14.05 30.01 -23.89
C ALA A 238 14.39 31.13 -22.90
N GLN A 239 14.89 32.26 -23.39
CA GLN A 239 15.14 33.43 -22.54
C GLN A 239 13.84 34.00 -21.96
N ALA A 240 12.77 34.14 -22.74
CA ALA A 240 11.48 34.61 -22.26
C ALA A 240 10.89 33.67 -21.20
N LEU A 241 11.03 32.33 -21.38
CA LEU A 241 10.61 31.36 -20.37
C LEU A 241 11.45 31.49 -19.09
N ALA A 242 12.78 31.64 -19.22
CA ALA A 242 13.69 31.81 -18.09
C ALA A 242 13.34 33.07 -17.27
N GLU A 243 13.01 34.18 -17.92
CA GLU A 243 12.56 35.40 -17.26
C GLU A 243 11.26 35.18 -16.50
N GLN A 244 10.23 34.53 -17.11
CA GLN A 244 8.97 34.19 -16.42
C GLN A 244 9.18 33.30 -15.19
N ILE A 245 10.08 32.31 -15.30
CA ILE A 245 10.43 31.42 -14.18
C ILE A 245 11.08 32.23 -13.05
N THR A 246 12.08 33.05 -13.37
CA THR A 246 12.84 33.85 -12.40
C THR A 246 11.93 34.84 -11.68
N GLU A 247 11.02 35.50 -12.40
CA GLU A 247 10.03 36.42 -11.83
C GLU A 247 8.92 35.72 -11.02
N GLY A 248 8.85 34.39 -11.07
CA GLY A 248 7.79 33.61 -10.41
C GLY A 248 6.41 33.75 -11.06
N ASN A 249 6.36 34.13 -12.32
CA ASN A 249 5.11 34.32 -13.09
C ASN A 249 4.66 33.06 -13.85
N ALA A 250 5.50 32.02 -13.91
CA ALA A 250 5.20 30.76 -14.60
C ALA A 250 4.78 29.67 -13.61
N THR A 251 3.66 29.01 -13.88
CA THR A 251 3.23 27.79 -13.19
C THR A 251 4.05 26.57 -13.64
N VAL A 252 4.04 25.48 -12.85
CA VAL A 252 4.68 24.21 -13.26
C VAL A 252 4.13 23.74 -14.60
N LYS A 253 2.81 23.78 -14.78
CA LYS A 253 2.15 23.40 -16.04
C LYS A 253 2.64 24.20 -17.24
N GLU A 254 2.70 25.54 -17.10
CA GLU A 254 3.15 26.44 -18.16
C GLU A 254 4.62 26.23 -18.48
N THR A 255 5.45 26.10 -17.45
CA THR A 255 6.89 25.84 -17.60
C THR A 255 7.14 24.54 -18.38
N LEU A 256 6.49 23.43 -17.97
CA LEU A 256 6.64 22.15 -18.66
C LEU A 256 6.08 22.18 -20.10
N SER A 257 4.99 22.87 -20.32
CA SER A 257 4.39 23.00 -21.67
C SER A 257 5.29 23.80 -22.60
N GLN A 258 5.85 24.93 -22.13
CA GLN A 258 6.80 25.73 -22.94
C GLN A 258 8.13 25.00 -23.14
N LEU A 259 8.63 24.28 -22.11
CA LEU A 259 9.84 23.44 -22.24
C LEU A 259 9.62 22.34 -23.29
N ALA A 260 8.44 21.73 -23.32
CA ALA A 260 8.09 20.73 -24.34
C ALA A 260 8.18 21.31 -25.77
N ASP A 261 7.69 22.55 -25.98
CA ASP A 261 7.75 23.23 -27.25
C ASP A 261 9.20 23.60 -27.64
N LEU A 262 10.04 23.99 -26.66
CA LEU A 262 11.48 24.22 -26.88
C LEU A 262 12.19 22.93 -27.30
N ILE A 263 11.94 21.80 -26.64
CA ILE A 263 12.52 20.48 -26.95
C ILE A 263 12.11 20.08 -28.38
N ALA A 264 10.83 20.15 -28.72
CA ALA A 264 10.34 19.80 -30.05
C ALA A 264 10.97 20.67 -31.15
N GLY A 265 11.24 21.93 -30.84
CA GLY A 265 11.84 22.88 -31.77
C GLY A 265 13.30 22.61 -32.15
N THR A 266 14.01 21.82 -31.35
CA THR A 266 15.46 21.56 -31.61
C THR A 266 15.74 20.80 -32.91
N LYS A 267 14.77 20.10 -33.46
CA LYS A 267 14.90 19.44 -34.78
C LYS A 267 15.17 20.42 -35.95
N ASN A 268 14.85 21.68 -35.77
CA ASN A 268 15.02 22.70 -36.78
C ASN A 268 16.40 23.40 -36.76
N THR A 269 17.33 22.90 -35.93
CA THR A 269 18.75 23.35 -35.93
C THR A 269 19.36 22.98 -37.27
N PRO A 270 20.12 23.91 -37.91
CA PRO A 270 20.83 23.63 -39.17
C PRO A 270 21.73 22.42 -39.03
N ASP A 271 21.92 21.68 -40.12
CA ASP A 271 22.61 20.38 -40.20
C ASP A 271 24.14 20.47 -39.97
N ASP A 272 24.61 21.37 -39.10
CA ASP A 272 25.96 21.39 -38.58
C ASP A 272 26.09 20.30 -37.51
N THR A 273 26.62 19.16 -37.88
CA THR A 273 26.75 17.96 -37.05
C THR A 273 27.43 18.20 -35.71
N GLN A 274 28.26 19.22 -35.58
CA GLN A 274 28.93 19.58 -34.36
C GLN A 274 28.08 20.40 -33.42
N ALA A 275 27.30 21.34 -33.94
CA ALA A 275 26.33 22.14 -33.17
C ALA A 275 25.14 21.30 -32.69
N ALA A 276 24.62 20.42 -33.54
CA ALA A 276 23.55 19.50 -33.20
C ALA A 276 23.93 18.56 -32.05
N GLY A 277 25.13 17.95 -32.08
CA GLY A 277 25.62 17.08 -30.99
C GLY A 277 25.90 17.81 -29.68
N GLN A 278 26.25 19.11 -29.71
CA GLN A 278 26.37 19.93 -28.49
C GLN A 278 25.01 20.24 -27.90
N THR A 279 24.01 20.57 -28.70
CA THR A 279 22.63 20.83 -28.24
C THR A 279 22.02 19.58 -27.61
N GLU A 280 22.17 18.41 -28.24
CA GLU A 280 21.73 17.12 -27.70
C GLU A 280 22.36 16.83 -26.34
N LYS A 281 23.65 17.04 -26.19
CA LYS A 281 24.34 16.87 -24.91
C LYS A 281 23.84 17.83 -23.84
N LYS A 282 23.67 19.13 -24.15
CA LYS A 282 23.13 20.12 -23.22
C LYS A 282 21.68 19.76 -22.83
N LEU A 283 20.86 19.31 -23.77
CA LEU A 283 19.49 18.89 -23.54
C LEU A 283 19.42 17.66 -22.63
N THR A 284 20.27 16.66 -22.87
CA THR A 284 20.38 15.50 -21.98
C THR A 284 20.77 15.92 -20.55
N GLN A 285 21.67 16.90 -20.41
CA GLN A 285 22.07 17.44 -19.10
C GLN A 285 20.94 18.20 -18.40
N LEU A 286 20.13 18.95 -19.15
CA LEU A 286 18.94 19.61 -18.63
C LEU A 286 17.90 18.57 -18.14
N LEU A 287 17.63 17.56 -18.98
CA LEU A 287 16.66 16.51 -18.65
C LEU A 287 17.06 15.68 -17.42
N ALA A 288 18.35 15.44 -17.22
CA ALA A 288 18.89 14.76 -16.04
C ALA A 288 19.17 15.69 -14.87
N SER A 289 18.80 16.97 -14.95
CA SER A 289 19.11 17.94 -13.90
C SER A 289 18.22 17.80 -12.66
N LYS A 290 18.79 18.15 -11.51
CA LYS A 290 18.05 18.18 -10.24
C LYS A 290 16.85 19.14 -10.31
N GLU A 291 17.01 20.27 -10.97
CA GLU A 291 16.00 21.33 -11.07
C GLU A 291 14.81 20.85 -11.90
N LEU A 292 15.04 20.16 -13.01
CA LEU A 292 13.94 19.55 -13.77
C LEU A 292 13.30 18.39 -12.98
N GLY A 293 14.09 17.57 -12.31
CA GLY A 293 13.56 16.52 -11.43
C GLY A 293 12.63 17.10 -10.34
N GLN A 294 12.99 18.23 -9.75
CA GLN A 294 12.15 18.93 -8.77
C GLN A 294 10.88 19.51 -9.42
N LEU A 295 10.95 20.03 -10.64
CA LEU A 295 9.79 20.50 -11.37
C LEU A 295 8.82 19.36 -11.68
N LEU A 296 9.32 18.21 -12.15
CA LEU A 296 8.51 17.01 -12.40
C LEU A 296 7.92 16.45 -11.09
N LYS A 297 8.68 16.47 -9.99
CA LYS A 297 8.17 16.10 -8.66
C LYS A 297 7.02 17.02 -8.26
N GLY A 298 7.20 18.33 -8.41
CA GLY A 298 6.13 19.31 -8.15
C GLY A 298 4.87 19.06 -8.99
N GLN A 299 5.02 18.68 -10.27
CA GLN A 299 3.91 18.30 -11.12
C GLN A 299 3.14 17.09 -10.55
N ILE A 300 3.86 16.01 -10.16
CA ILE A 300 3.25 14.79 -9.61
C ILE A 300 2.54 15.11 -8.29
N GLU A 301 3.18 15.87 -7.39
CA GLU A 301 2.59 16.26 -6.11
C GLU A 301 1.33 17.14 -6.28
N GLU A 302 1.33 18.07 -7.23
CA GLU A 302 0.15 18.90 -7.52
C GLU A 302 -1.02 18.12 -8.06
N THR A 303 -0.74 17.10 -8.88
CA THR A 303 -1.77 16.44 -9.69
C THR A 303 -2.22 15.10 -9.10
N LEU A 304 -1.35 14.35 -8.44
CA LEU A 304 -1.62 13.00 -7.97
C LEU A 304 -1.65 12.85 -6.44
N TYR A 305 -1.34 13.92 -5.69
CA TYR A 305 -1.47 13.91 -4.23
C TYR A 305 -2.75 14.59 -3.76
N LEU A 306 -3.28 14.09 -2.65
CA LEU A 306 -4.44 14.66 -1.98
C LEU A 306 -4.00 15.82 -1.07
N LYS A 307 -4.61 16.98 -1.20
CA LYS A 307 -4.42 18.06 -0.24
C LYS A 307 -5.38 17.84 0.94
N PRO A 308 -4.94 17.99 2.21
CA PRO A 308 -5.79 17.76 3.38
C PRO A 308 -7.12 18.51 3.36
N GLN A 309 -7.13 19.70 2.78
CA GLN A 309 -8.33 20.54 2.66
C GLN A 309 -9.39 19.94 1.71
N MET A 310 -8.99 18.98 0.86
CA MET A 310 -9.88 18.29 -0.07
C MET A 310 -10.36 16.94 0.45
N ALA A 311 -9.92 16.52 1.63
CA ALA A 311 -10.37 15.29 2.29
C ALA A 311 -11.56 15.53 3.24
N ASP A 312 -12.41 16.49 2.91
CA ASP A 312 -13.52 16.97 3.75
C ASP A 312 -14.79 16.11 3.64
N SER A 313 -14.88 15.29 2.60
CA SER A 313 -16.05 14.45 2.32
C SER A 313 -15.69 13.17 1.57
N GLU A 314 -16.54 12.16 1.69
CA GLU A 314 -16.42 10.91 0.94
C GLU A 314 -16.46 11.16 -0.58
N GLU A 315 -17.26 12.13 -1.03
CA GLU A 315 -17.39 12.47 -2.44
C GLU A 315 -16.10 13.10 -2.99
N SER A 316 -15.46 13.96 -2.22
CA SER A 316 -14.17 14.57 -2.55
C SER A 316 -13.06 13.50 -2.68
N ILE A 317 -13.02 12.54 -1.76
CA ILE A 317 -12.06 11.44 -1.81
C ILE A 317 -12.32 10.53 -3.02
N LYS A 318 -13.57 10.17 -3.29
CA LYS A 318 -13.95 9.40 -4.50
C LYS A 318 -13.60 10.15 -5.78
N GLY A 319 -13.85 11.44 -5.82
CA GLY A 319 -13.50 12.34 -6.93
C GLY A 319 -12.00 12.36 -7.18
N PHE A 320 -11.20 12.43 -6.11
CA PHE A 320 -9.75 12.37 -6.18
C PHE A 320 -9.27 11.06 -6.84
N TYR A 321 -9.71 9.89 -6.36
CA TYR A 321 -9.29 8.61 -6.94
C TYR A 321 -9.72 8.43 -8.38
N LYS A 322 -10.94 8.85 -8.72
CA LYS A 322 -11.43 8.82 -10.11
C LYS A 322 -10.53 9.64 -11.04
N ARG A 323 -10.15 10.84 -10.61
CA ARG A 323 -9.26 11.73 -11.37
C ARG A 323 -7.86 11.12 -11.49
N VAL A 324 -7.25 10.69 -10.38
CA VAL A 324 -5.91 10.07 -10.38
C VAL A 324 -5.88 8.88 -11.34
N ARG A 325 -6.87 8.00 -11.27
CA ARG A 325 -6.98 6.86 -12.19
C ARG A 325 -7.05 7.30 -13.65
N SER A 326 -7.91 8.25 -13.97
CA SER A 326 -8.04 8.78 -15.35
C SER A 326 -6.74 9.40 -15.85
N SER A 327 -6.04 10.16 -15.00
CA SER A 327 -4.75 10.78 -15.36
C SER A 327 -3.68 9.71 -15.60
N LEU A 328 -3.58 8.72 -14.73
CA LEU A 328 -2.61 7.60 -14.89
C LEU A 328 -2.92 6.76 -16.14
N GLU A 329 -4.18 6.49 -16.44
CA GLU A 329 -4.59 5.80 -17.69
C GLU A 329 -4.20 6.59 -18.92
N ALA A 330 -4.39 7.92 -18.93
CA ALA A 330 -4.02 8.79 -20.04
C ALA A 330 -2.49 8.86 -20.21
N VAL A 331 -1.73 9.01 -19.13
CA VAL A 331 -0.25 8.97 -19.14
C VAL A 331 0.25 7.62 -19.63
N SER A 332 -0.33 6.52 -19.15
CA SER A 332 0.03 5.16 -19.60
C SER A 332 -0.19 4.98 -21.11
N LYS A 333 -1.29 5.51 -21.64
CA LYS A 333 -1.58 5.47 -23.09
C LYS A 333 -0.54 6.24 -23.92
N GLU A 334 -0.12 7.42 -23.45
CA GLU A 334 0.93 8.19 -24.12
C GLU A 334 2.30 7.48 -24.01
N THR A 335 2.58 6.87 -22.87
CA THR A 335 3.82 6.09 -22.66
C THR A 335 3.87 4.85 -23.55
N GLN A 336 2.77 4.11 -23.71
CA GLN A 336 2.70 2.97 -24.63
C GLN A 336 2.98 3.35 -26.07
N LYS A 337 2.52 4.53 -26.52
CA LYS A 337 2.77 5.00 -27.88
C LYS A 337 4.21 5.44 -28.13
N ALA A 338 4.85 6.06 -27.15
CA ALA A 338 6.13 6.72 -27.31
C ALA A 338 7.31 5.90 -26.76
N ALA A 339 7.09 5.15 -25.68
CA ALA A 339 8.15 4.51 -24.87
C ALA A 339 7.67 3.21 -24.23
N GLU A 340 7.11 2.30 -25.01
CA GLU A 340 6.69 0.98 -24.53
C GLU A 340 7.89 0.23 -23.94
N GLY A 341 7.69 -0.42 -22.78
CA GLY A 341 8.75 -1.15 -22.08
C GLY A 341 9.73 -0.28 -21.29
N SER A 342 9.49 1.04 -21.20
CA SER A 342 10.28 1.94 -20.33
C SER A 342 10.02 1.70 -18.84
N THR A 343 10.92 2.19 -17.98
CA THR A 343 10.73 2.20 -16.52
C THR A 343 9.43 2.93 -16.13
N LEU A 344 9.10 4.00 -16.85
CA LEU A 344 7.83 4.72 -16.63
C LEU A 344 6.62 3.81 -16.88
N SER A 345 6.65 3.01 -17.97
CA SER A 345 5.57 2.05 -18.25
C SER A 345 5.43 1.01 -17.13
N ALA A 346 6.54 0.50 -16.60
CA ALA A 346 6.54 -0.44 -15.47
C ALA A 346 5.95 0.20 -14.21
N ASN A 347 6.41 1.40 -13.83
CA ASN A 347 5.92 2.11 -12.64
C ASN A 347 4.42 2.44 -12.74
N LEU A 348 3.94 2.89 -13.90
CA LEU A 348 2.52 3.15 -14.12
C LEU A 348 1.66 1.89 -14.00
N ASN A 349 2.14 0.75 -14.49
CA ASN A 349 1.45 -0.52 -14.32
C ASN A 349 1.40 -0.95 -12.85
N GLU A 350 2.47 -0.78 -12.10
CA GLU A 350 2.48 -1.10 -10.65
C GLU A 350 1.48 -0.24 -9.87
N ILE A 351 1.44 1.07 -10.11
CA ILE A 351 0.47 1.97 -9.46
C ILE A 351 -0.96 1.58 -9.82
N LYS A 352 -1.20 1.26 -11.10
CA LYS A 352 -2.52 0.82 -11.56
C LYS A 352 -2.93 -0.48 -10.87
N SER A 353 -2.06 -1.47 -10.79
CA SER A 353 -2.31 -2.74 -10.10
C SER A 353 -2.61 -2.53 -8.62
N ASN A 354 -1.91 -1.61 -7.95
CA ASN A 354 -2.20 -1.22 -6.57
C ASN A 354 -3.60 -0.62 -6.42
N ILE A 355 -3.96 0.33 -7.30
CA ILE A 355 -5.32 0.95 -7.28
C ILE A 355 -6.40 -0.10 -7.57
N ASP A 356 -6.21 -0.98 -8.52
CA ASP A 356 -7.17 -2.03 -8.86
C ASP A 356 -7.33 -3.03 -7.70
N PHE A 357 -6.24 -3.43 -7.06
CA PHE A 357 -6.26 -4.28 -5.86
C PHE A 357 -6.96 -3.59 -4.67
N MET A 358 -6.66 -2.32 -4.41
CA MET A 358 -7.37 -1.53 -3.40
C MET A 358 -8.88 -1.43 -3.68
N ASN A 359 -9.28 -1.28 -4.96
CA ASN A 359 -10.68 -1.29 -5.35
C ASN A 359 -11.34 -2.65 -5.09
N ASP A 360 -10.63 -3.75 -5.35
CA ASP A 360 -11.12 -5.10 -5.06
C ASP A 360 -11.29 -5.33 -3.55
N LEU A 361 -10.33 -4.91 -2.73
CA LEU A 361 -10.48 -4.89 -1.26
C LEU A 361 -11.71 -4.08 -0.84
N ASN A 362 -11.91 -2.91 -1.44
CA ASN A 362 -13.02 -2.02 -1.14
C ASN A 362 -14.41 -2.55 -1.54
N ARG A 363 -14.52 -3.70 -2.19
CA ARG A 363 -15.83 -4.36 -2.37
C ARG A 363 -16.39 -4.91 -1.05
N ASN A 364 -15.50 -5.40 -0.18
CA ASN A 364 -15.88 -6.09 1.06
C ASN A 364 -15.60 -5.27 2.32
N MET A 365 -14.60 -4.42 2.31
CA MET A 365 -14.14 -3.61 3.44
C MET A 365 -13.99 -2.15 3.03
N THR A 366 -13.60 -1.30 3.96
CA THR A 366 -13.25 0.10 3.67
C THR A 366 -11.79 0.31 4.02
N TYR A 367 -10.97 0.45 2.99
CA TYR A 367 -9.53 0.67 3.07
C TYR A 367 -9.10 1.64 1.98
N PHE A 368 -8.28 2.62 2.33
CA PHE A 368 -7.75 3.61 1.39
C PHE A 368 -6.29 3.93 1.69
N GLN A 369 -5.47 4.02 0.65
CA GLN A 369 -4.14 4.63 0.70
C GLN A 369 -4.25 6.04 0.16
N MET A 370 -3.77 7.01 0.90
CA MET A 370 -3.86 8.43 0.56
C MET A 370 -2.45 9.02 0.46
N PRO A 371 -1.92 9.23 -0.74
CA PRO A 371 -0.75 10.09 -0.89
C PRO A 371 -1.17 11.52 -0.56
N VAL A 372 -0.65 12.07 0.53
CA VAL A 372 -1.06 13.39 1.05
C VAL A 372 0.07 14.37 0.85
N ARG A 373 -0.28 15.57 0.36
CA ARG A 373 0.64 16.70 0.27
C ARG A 373 0.28 17.74 1.33
N PHE A 374 1.19 17.96 2.25
CA PHE A 374 1.13 19.01 3.26
C PHE A 374 1.78 20.31 2.75
N SER A 375 1.77 21.36 3.57
CA SER A 375 2.48 22.61 3.25
C SER A 375 4.00 22.45 3.26
N GLU A 376 4.53 21.54 4.05
CA GLU A 376 5.98 21.30 4.21
C GLU A 376 6.35 19.84 3.97
N GLY A 377 5.95 19.27 2.81
CA GLY A 377 6.32 17.91 2.42
C GLY A 377 5.15 17.03 2.07
N THR A 378 5.47 15.78 1.84
CA THR A 378 4.51 14.73 1.49
C THR A 378 4.43 13.67 2.57
N GLY A 379 3.40 12.84 2.51
CA GLY A 379 3.25 11.69 3.39
C GLY A 379 2.32 10.65 2.80
N ASN A 380 2.36 9.47 3.37
CA ASN A 380 1.42 8.41 3.08
C ASN A 380 0.39 8.31 4.21
N GLY A 381 -0.88 8.27 3.86
CA GLY A 381 -1.96 7.99 4.79
C GLY A 381 -2.64 6.69 4.41
N GLU A 382 -2.96 5.86 5.40
CA GLU A 382 -3.73 4.65 5.21
C GLU A 382 -4.90 4.63 6.19
N LEU A 383 -6.10 4.51 5.64
CA LEU A 383 -7.33 4.45 6.44
C LEU A 383 -7.89 3.03 6.43
N TYR A 384 -7.97 2.42 7.59
CA TYR A 384 -8.56 1.10 7.84
C TYR A 384 -9.84 1.27 8.65
N VAL A 385 -11.00 0.95 8.08
CA VAL A 385 -12.28 0.97 8.80
C VAL A 385 -12.62 -0.44 9.25
N PHE A 386 -12.54 -0.70 10.55
CA PHE A 386 -12.81 -2.02 11.14
C PHE A 386 -14.30 -2.38 11.16
N THR A 387 -15.16 -1.37 11.11
CA THR A 387 -16.60 -1.60 11.03
C THR A 387 -16.97 -2.08 9.63
N ASN A 388 -17.54 -3.29 9.52
CA ASN A 388 -17.90 -3.83 8.22
C ASN A 388 -18.99 -2.98 7.52
N LYS A 389 -19.02 -3.00 6.19
CA LYS A 389 -19.90 -2.14 5.38
C LYS A 389 -21.39 -2.28 5.70
N LYS A 390 -21.85 -3.48 6.03
CA LYS A 390 -23.25 -3.72 6.39
C LYS A 390 -23.61 -3.04 7.71
N THR A 391 -22.74 -3.15 8.70
CA THR A 391 -22.91 -2.48 10.00
C THR A 391 -22.79 -0.97 9.84
N LEU A 392 -21.83 -0.49 9.06
CA LEU A 392 -21.63 0.94 8.76
C LEU A 392 -22.87 1.55 8.09
N HIS A 393 -23.47 0.82 7.13
CA HIS A 393 -24.70 1.26 6.48
C HIS A 393 -25.91 1.33 7.43
N ASN A 394 -26.04 0.36 8.34
CA ASN A 394 -27.17 0.26 9.26
C ASN A 394 -26.99 1.12 10.52
N ASN A 395 -25.78 1.40 10.94
CA ASN A 395 -25.44 2.14 12.14
C ASN A 395 -24.17 2.99 11.94
N PRO A 396 -24.27 4.09 11.16
CA PRO A 396 -23.14 4.95 10.86
C PRO A 396 -22.61 5.73 12.08
N GLU A 397 -23.36 5.73 13.19
CA GLU A 397 -22.96 6.41 14.42
C GLU A 397 -22.00 5.58 15.29
N ASN A 398 -21.72 4.32 14.91
CA ASN A 398 -20.79 3.45 15.65
C ASN A 398 -19.73 2.91 14.67
N VAL A 399 -18.59 3.60 14.61
CA VAL A 399 -17.50 3.30 13.70
C VAL A 399 -16.20 3.19 14.46
N SER A 400 -15.37 2.22 14.09
CA SER A 400 -13.99 2.15 14.52
C SER A 400 -13.06 2.12 13.31
N ALA A 401 -11.98 2.88 13.37
CA ALA A 401 -11.02 3.02 12.30
C ALA A 401 -9.60 3.22 12.85
N LEU A 402 -8.61 2.87 12.04
CA LEU A 402 -7.22 3.27 12.21
C LEU A 402 -6.85 4.17 11.03
N LEU A 403 -6.30 5.32 11.34
CA LEU A 403 -5.60 6.17 10.39
C LEU A 403 -4.09 6.06 10.69
N HIS A 404 -3.37 5.42 9.80
CA HIS A 404 -1.92 5.38 9.80
C HIS A 404 -1.41 6.52 8.91
N LEU A 405 -0.50 7.33 9.43
CA LEU A 405 0.14 8.42 8.70
C LEU A 405 1.65 8.23 8.79
N ASP A 406 2.32 8.17 7.65
CA ASP A 406 3.77 8.21 7.57
C ASP A 406 4.19 9.53 6.92
N MET A 407 4.81 10.38 7.72
CA MET A 407 5.12 11.76 7.36
C MET A 407 6.63 12.00 7.38
N GLU A 408 7.14 12.71 6.37
CA GLU A 408 8.57 12.94 6.19
C GLU A 408 9.26 13.54 7.43
N HIS A 409 8.56 14.39 8.20
CA HIS A 409 9.15 15.10 9.33
C HIS A 409 8.71 14.60 10.71
N LEU A 410 7.54 13.99 10.81
CA LEU A 410 6.99 13.51 12.08
C LEU A 410 7.10 11.97 12.23
N GLY A 411 7.54 11.29 11.17
CA GLY A 411 7.55 9.83 11.15
C GLY A 411 6.13 9.22 11.17
N PRO A 412 6.03 7.94 11.54
CA PRO A 412 4.77 7.24 11.59
C PRO A 412 3.93 7.64 12.80
N VAL A 413 2.65 7.89 12.56
CA VAL A 413 1.62 8.22 13.55
C VAL A 413 0.41 7.34 13.34
N ASP A 414 0.06 6.51 14.31
CA ASP A 414 -1.15 5.70 14.31
C ASP A 414 -2.24 6.39 15.13
N VAL A 415 -3.40 6.62 14.52
CA VAL A 415 -4.56 7.23 15.18
C VAL A 415 -5.73 6.25 15.16
N TYR A 416 -5.97 5.59 16.27
CA TYR A 416 -7.16 4.76 16.46
C TYR A 416 -8.34 5.64 16.80
N VAL A 417 -9.42 5.53 16.03
CA VAL A 417 -10.62 6.35 16.17
C VAL A 417 -11.82 5.47 16.46
N LYS A 418 -12.58 5.82 17.48
CA LYS A 418 -13.88 5.21 17.78
C LYS A 418 -14.95 6.29 17.88
N LEU A 419 -15.95 6.17 17.03
CA LEU A 419 -17.17 6.97 17.05
C LEU A 419 -18.27 6.18 17.74
N ALA A 420 -18.94 6.79 18.73
CA ALA A 420 -20.15 6.27 19.39
C ALA A 420 -21.16 7.38 19.53
N GLY A 421 -22.12 7.45 18.63
CA GLY A 421 -23.05 8.57 18.51
C GLY A 421 -22.30 9.86 18.15
N LYS A 422 -22.27 10.80 19.07
CA LYS A 422 -21.51 12.07 18.93
C LYS A 422 -20.18 12.06 19.67
N ASN A 423 -19.84 10.98 20.35
CA ASN A 423 -18.59 10.89 21.09
C ASN A 423 -17.50 10.28 20.21
N VAL A 424 -16.40 10.97 20.06
CA VAL A 424 -15.21 10.54 19.35
C VAL A 424 -14.10 10.28 20.36
N THR A 425 -13.62 9.06 20.44
CA THR A 425 -12.42 8.71 21.21
C THR A 425 -11.29 8.44 20.23
N THR A 426 -10.17 9.12 20.41
CA THR A 426 -8.97 8.93 19.60
C THR A 426 -7.79 8.56 20.48
N ASN A 427 -7.01 7.59 20.03
CA ASN A 427 -5.78 7.16 20.68
C ASN A 427 -4.64 7.31 19.69
N PHE A 428 -3.73 8.24 19.95
CA PHE A 428 -2.54 8.51 19.15
C PHE A 428 -1.40 7.64 19.67
N CYS A 429 -0.80 6.87 18.78
CA CYS A 429 0.41 6.09 19.04
C CYS A 429 1.55 6.70 18.22
N LEU A 430 2.62 7.12 18.88
CA LEU A 430 3.74 7.84 18.31
C LEU A 430 5.06 7.15 18.69
N GLU A 431 6.08 7.25 17.84
CA GLU A 431 7.35 6.54 18.08
C GLU A 431 8.22 7.22 19.14
N ASP A 432 8.18 8.55 19.24
CA ASP A 432 9.03 9.32 20.13
C ASP A 432 8.29 10.38 20.93
N SER A 433 8.92 10.84 22.02
CA SER A 433 8.32 11.82 22.92
C SER A 433 8.29 13.23 22.36
N GLU A 434 9.17 13.59 21.44
CA GLU A 434 9.20 14.94 20.84
C GLU A 434 7.99 15.13 19.91
N THR A 435 7.71 14.12 19.09
CA THR A 435 6.50 14.10 18.25
C THR A 435 5.23 14.07 19.11
N LEU A 436 5.24 13.34 20.24
CA LEU A 436 4.10 13.30 21.15
C LEU A 436 3.82 14.68 21.76
N ASP A 437 4.85 15.35 22.26
CA ASP A 437 4.73 16.71 22.83
C ASP A 437 4.24 17.69 21.77
N PHE A 438 4.75 17.59 20.53
CA PHE A 438 4.30 18.43 19.42
C PHE A 438 2.81 18.22 19.10
N VAL A 439 2.35 16.97 19.02
CA VAL A 439 0.93 16.67 18.76
C VAL A 439 0.06 17.15 19.91
N TYR A 440 0.52 16.96 21.16
CA TYR A 440 -0.19 17.42 22.36
C TYR A 440 -0.39 18.94 22.35
N ASP A 441 0.64 19.71 22.01
CA ASP A 441 0.56 21.19 21.97
C ASP A 441 -0.40 21.70 20.88
N HIS A 442 -0.75 20.85 19.90
CA HIS A 442 -1.60 21.23 18.78
C HIS A 442 -3.00 20.58 18.80
N ILE A 443 -3.29 19.74 19.80
CA ILE A 443 -4.53 18.96 19.87
C ILE A 443 -5.80 19.82 19.94
N ASP A 444 -5.69 21.00 20.52
CA ASP A 444 -6.81 21.96 20.64
C ASP A 444 -7.38 22.36 19.28
N ARG A 445 -6.57 22.39 18.23
CA ARG A 445 -7.03 22.68 16.86
C ARG A 445 -7.95 21.57 16.35
N LEU A 446 -7.58 20.31 16.60
CA LEU A 446 -8.39 19.17 16.23
C LEU A 446 -9.69 19.14 17.06
N ASN A 447 -9.59 19.38 18.37
CA ASN A 447 -10.76 19.46 19.25
C ASN A 447 -11.76 20.51 18.77
N ALA A 448 -11.30 21.74 18.52
CA ALA A 448 -12.15 22.83 18.03
C ALA A 448 -12.84 22.47 16.68
N ARG A 449 -12.14 21.77 15.80
CA ARG A 449 -12.72 21.32 14.53
C ARG A 449 -13.80 20.25 14.71
N LEU A 450 -13.57 19.29 15.60
CA LEU A 450 -14.55 18.25 15.91
C LEU A 450 -15.77 18.83 16.63
N GLU A 451 -15.58 19.76 17.55
CA GLU A 451 -16.69 20.48 18.21
C GLU A 451 -17.53 21.30 17.21
N ALA A 452 -16.86 21.98 16.26
CA ALA A 452 -17.55 22.72 15.20
C ALA A 452 -18.42 21.82 14.30
N LEU A 453 -18.04 20.53 14.18
CA LEU A 453 -18.80 19.49 13.46
C LEU A 453 -19.87 18.82 14.35
N GLY A 454 -19.96 19.21 15.64
CA GLY A 454 -20.97 18.72 16.58
C GLY A 454 -20.57 17.43 17.30
N TYR A 455 -19.29 17.09 17.34
CA TYR A 455 -18.75 15.96 18.09
C TYR A 455 -18.14 16.39 19.41
N THR A 456 -18.16 15.50 20.39
CA THR A 456 -17.41 15.61 21.64
C THR A 456 -16.22 14.66 21.55
N ALA A 457 -15.00 15.22 21.64
CA ALA A 457 -13.79 14.45 21.48
C ALA A 457 -13.10 14.15 22.80
N HIS A 458 -12.52 12.97 22.89
CA HIS A 458 -11.60 12.53 23.95
C HIS A 458 -10.32 12.03 23.29
N PHE A 459 -9.17 12.54 23.77
CA PHE A 459 -7.85 12.27 23.19
C PHE A 459 -6.99 11.54 24.21
N GLU A 460 -6.40 10.44 23.78
CA GLU A 460 -5.33 9.73 24.50
C GLU A 460 -4.09 9.70 23.62
N MET A 461 -2.91 9.79 24.25
CA MET A 461 -1.63 9.73 23.55
C MET A 461 -0.70 8.78 24.27
N LYS A 462 -0.02 7.94 23.51
CA LYS A 462 0.96 7.00 24.04
C LYS A 462 2.13 6.82 23.09
N LEU A 463 3.26 6.42 23.64
CA LEU A 463 4.39 5.97 22.84
C LEU A 463 4.13 4.53 22.36
N THR A 464 4.40 4.28 21.08
CA THR A 464 4.30 2.96 20.47
C THR A 464 5.36 2.03 21.09
N GLN A 465 4.96 0.83 21.49
CA GLN A 465 5.90 -0.19 21.95
C GLN A 465 6.28 -1.12 20.78
N PRO A 466 7.52 -1.59 20.67
CA PRO A 466 7.98 -2.42 19.55
C PRO A 466 7.20 -3.73 19.33
N GLN A 467 6.38 -4.15 20.29
CA GLN A 467 5.55 -5.36 20.22
C GLN A 467 4.10 -5.08 19.78
N GLU A 468 3.75 -3.84 19.54
CA GLU A 468 2.39 -3.38 19.26
C GLU A 468 2.19 -2.95 17.80
N ASN A 469 2.95 -3.50 16.87
CA ASN A 469 2.77 -3.16 15.45
C ASN A 469 1.44 -3.72 14.92
N PHE A 470 0.69 -2.89 14.23
CA PHE A 470 -0.52 -3.27 13.51
C PHE A 470 -0.19 -4.35 12.48
N ASP A 471 -1.01 -5.41 12.42
CA ASP A 471 -0.88 -6.50 11.46
C ASP A 471 -2.09 -6.48 10.53
N PHE A 472 -1.86 -6.16 9.26
CA PHE A 472 -2.90 -6.02 8.25
C PHE A 472 -3.81 -7.26 8.16
N GLU A 473 -3.23 -8.44 8.25
CA GLU A 473 -4.01 -9.67 8.17
C GLU A 473 -4.81 -9.94 9.43
N LYS A 474 -4.16 -9.93 10.60
CA LYS A 474 -4.78 -10.28 11.88
C LYS A 474 -5.71 -9.20 12.39
N ASP A 475 -5.27 -7.94 12.33
CA ASP A 475 -5.98 -6.83 12.95
C ASP A 475 -7.04 -6.23 12.04
N PHE A 476 -6.87 -6.34 10.71
CA PHE A 476 -7.82 -5.80 9.76
C PHE A 476 -8.64 -6.88 9.04
N LEU A 477 -8.01 -7.77 8.28
CA LEU A 477 -8.74 -8.73 7.44
C LEU A 477 -9.57 -9.76 8.25
N GLN A 478 -9.02 -10.28 9.33
CA GLN A 478 -9.72 -11.26 10.15
C GLN A 478 -10.90 -10.64 10.91
N ASN A 479 -10.81 -9.37 11.28
CA ASN A 479 -11.89 -8.66 11.98
C ASN A 479 -13.10 -8.33 11.10
N GLN A 480 -12.93 -8.20 9.78
CA GLN A 480 -14.03 -7.96 8.83
C GLN A 480 -14.99 -9.14 8.68
N THR A 481 -14.59 -10.35 9.05
CA THR A 481 -15.34 -11.59 8.81
C THR A 481 -16.23 -12.03 9.96
N GLY A 482 -16.52 -11.17 10.97
CA GLY A 482 -17.54 -11.40 11.99
C GLY A 482 -17.08 -12.20 13.22
N GLY A 483 -15.80 -12.42 13.41
CA GLY A 483 -15.23 -12.81 14.70
C GLY A 483 -15.16 -11.58 15.63
N ALA A 484 -15.45 -11.74 16.91
CA ALA A 484 -15.15 -10.69 17.88
C ALA A 484 -13.65 -10.38 17.79
N PRO A 485 -13.25 -9.09 17.78
CA PRO A 485 -11.87 -8.72 17.65
C PRO A 485 -11.05 -9.35 18.79
N THR A 486 -10.06 -10.16 18.42
CA THR A 486 -9.19 -10.87 19.37
C THR A 486 -7.88 -10.13 19.64
N SER A 487 -7.66 -8.96 19.02
CA SER A 487 -6.48 -8.18 19.29
C SER A 487 -6.63 -7.37 20.57
N GLN A 488 -5.58 -7.33 21.38
CA GLN A 488 -5.51 -6.54 22.62
C GLN A 488 -5.59 -5.01 22.37
N TYR A 489 -5.63 -4.58 21.12
CA TYR A 489 -5.77 -3.18 20.68
C TYR A 489 -7.20 -2.65 20.76
N ILE A 490 -8.16 -3.50 21.09
CA ILE A 490 -9.51 -3.04 21.25
C ILE A 490 -9.67 -2.52 22.67
N PHE A 491 -9.47 -1.23 22.79
CA PHE A 491 -10.02 -0.37 23.80
C PHE A 491 -10.53 -1.12 25.06
N ASP A 492 -9.61 -1.65 25.88
CA ASP A 492 -9.96 -2.06 27.23
C ASP A 492 -10.11 -0.76 28.06
N ILE A 493 -11.20 -0.04 27.80
CA ILE A 493 -11.62 1.06 28.69
C ILE A 493 -12.21 0.38 29.91
N LYS A 494 -11.39 0.03 30.88
CA LYS A 494 -11.87 -0.08 32.23
C LYS A 494 -12.05 1.33 32.76
N ALA A 495 -13.36 1.70 32.87
CA ALA A 495 -13.79 2.86 33.62
C ALA A 495 -13.32 2.79 35.08
#